data_ff16a188ccdea38b6f49981c77fbf7bf
#
_entry.id   ff16a188ccdea38b6f49981c77fbf7bf
#
_cell.length_a   1.000
_cell.length_b   1.000
_cell.length_c   1.000
_cell.angle_alpha   90.00
_cell.angle_beta   90.00
_cell.angle_gamma   90.00
#
_symmetry.space_group_name_H-M   'P 1'
#
loop_
_entity.id
_entity.type
_entity.pdbx_description
1 polymer ?
#
loop_
_entity_poly.entity_id
_entity_poly.type
_entity_poly.pdbx_seq_one_letter_code
_entity_poly.pdbx_strand_id
1 'polypeptide(L)'
;VVIKPSEITPLTALKLAELAKDIFPEGVINVLFGRGKTVGDPLTAHVKVRMVSLTGSIATGAHIIGHTASSIKRTHMELGGKAPVIVFDDADIDAVVDGVRTFGFYNAGQDCTAACRIYAQQGIYDQLVEKLGAAVASLKMGAPEDAATELGPLSSLAHLERVSAAVEAARALPHIKVVTGG
;
A
#
# COMPACT_ATOMS: atom_id res chain seq x y z
N VAL A 1 1.02 -24.99 0.16
CA VAL A 1 0.81 -23.58 0.50
C VAL A 1 -0.68 -23.29 0.51
N VAL A 2 -1.16 -22.47 1.47
CA VAL A 2 -2.54 -21.97 1.49
C VAL A 2 -2.48 -20.44 1.38
N ILE A 3 -3.19 -19.89 0.40
CA ILE A 3 -3.28 -18.46 0.13
C ILE A 3 -4.69 -17.98 0.48
N LYS A 4 -4.79 -16.96 1.32
CA LYS A 4 -6.04 -16.23 1.56
C LYS A 4 -5.89 -14.80 1.04
N PRO A 5 -6.45 -14.46 -0.12
CA PRO A 5 -6.42 -13.08 -0.62
C PRO A 5 -7.30 -12.15 0.21
N SER A 6 -7.11 -10.85 0.02
CA SER A 6 -8.05 -9.86 0.53
C SER A 6 -9.46 -10.10 -0.04
N GLU A 7 -10.48 -9.93 0.78
CA GLU A 7 -11.87 -9.99 0.33
C GLU A 7 -12.26 -8.85 -0.60
N ILE A 8 -11.47 -7.77 -0.64
CA ILE A 8 -11.70 -6.60 -1.50
C ILE A 8 -11.13 -6.83 -2.89
N THR A 9 -10.02 -7.59 -3.01
CA THR A 9 -9.29 -7.78 -4.27
C THR A 9 -9.02 -9.27 -4.57
N PRO A 10 -10.05 -10.15 -4.64
CA PRO A 10 -9.84 -11.59 -4.75
C PRO A 10 -9.63 -12.10 -6.17
N LEU A 11 -10.00 -11.32 -7.22
CA LEU A 11 -10.12 -11.82 -8.59
C LEU A 11 -8.78 -12.24 -9.21
N THR A 12 -7.72 -11.46 -8.97
CA THR A 12 -6.38 -11.80 -9.46
C THR A 12 -5.82 -13.06 -8.80
N ALA A 13 -6.13 -13.28 -7.51
CA ALA A 13 -5.75 -14.51 -6.81
C ALA A 13 -6.54 -15.72 -7.31
N LEU A 14 -7.82 -15.54 -7.70
CA LEU A 14 -8.59 -16.57 -8.38
C LEU A 14 -7.94 -16.94 -9.72
N LYS A 15 -7.57 -15.94 -10.51
CA LYS A 15 -6.88 -16.18 -11.78
C LYS A 15 -5.53 -16.88 -11.61
N LEU A 16 -4.78 -16.50 -10.58
CA LEU A 16 -3.55 -17.22 -10.23
C LEU A 16 -3.81 -18.69 -9.89
N ALA A 17 -4.87 -18.99 -9.13
CA ALA A 17 -5.25 -20.37 -8.80
C ALA A 17 -5.61 -21.18 -10.05
N GLU A 18 -6.35 -20.59 -10.99
CA GLU A 18 -6.69 -21.23 -12.27
C GLU A 18 -5.43 -21.58 -13.08
N LEU A 19 -4.48 -20.64 -13.18
CA LEU A 19 -3.24 -20.86 -13.92
C LEU A 19 -2.31 -21.88 -13.21
N ALA A 20 -2.27 -21.88 -11.90
CA ALA A 20 -1.44 -22.78 -11.10
C ALA A 20 -1.92 -24.24 -11.14
N LYS A 21 -3.20 -24.46 -11.35
CA LYS A 21 -3.85 -25.79 -11.34
C LYS A 21 -3.22 -26.78 -12.31
N ASP A 22 -2.80 -26.30 -13.47
CA ASP A 22 -2.23 -27.16 -14.53
C ASP A 22 -0.68 -27.23 -14.47
N ILE A 23 -0.04 -26.46 -13.55
CA ILE A 23 1.41 -26.37 -13.38
C ILE A 23 1.89 -27.18 -12.18
N PHE A 24 1.13 -27.16 -11.09
CA PHE A 24 1.50 -27.81 -9.83
C PHE A 24 0.64 -29.04 -9.53
N PRO A 25 1.20 -30.05 -8.86
CA PRO A 25 0.42 -31.19 -8.37
C PRO A 25 -0.71 -30.73 -7.45
N GLU A 26 -1.80 -31.51 -7.43
CA GLU A 26 -2.95 -31.24 -6.57
C GLU A 26 -2.54 -31.08 -5.09
N GLY A 27 -3.12 -30.07 -4.42
CA GLY A 27 -2.87 -29.78 -3.01
C GLY A 27 -1.60 -28.97 -2.72
N VAL A 28 -0.74 -28.72 -3.70
CA VAL A 28 0.47 -27.90 -3.50
C VAL A 28 0.11 -26.42 -3.30
N ILE A 29 -0.80 -25.89 -4.10
CA ILE A 29 -1.31 -24.52 -3.97
C ILE A 29 -2.82 -24.59 -3.75
N ASN A 30 -3.29 -23.94 -2.69
CA ASN A 30 -4.70 -23.88 -2.33
C ASN A 30 -5.07 -22.42 -2.08
N VAL A 31 -6.19 -21.96 -2.63
CA VAL A 31 -6.66 -20.59 -2.43
C VAL A 31 -8.00 -20.63 -1.70
N LEU A 32 -8.07 -19.97 -0.54
CA LEU A 32 -9.27 -19.87 0.29
C LEU A 32 -9.80 -18.44 0.28
N PHE A 33 -11.03 -18.26 -0.17
CA PHE A 33 -11.70 -16.97 -0.16
C PHE A 33 -12.49 -16.78 1.13
N GLY A 34 -12.51 -15.56 1.66
CA GLY A 34 -13.27 -15.21 2.83
C GLY A 34 -12.61 -14.10 3.65
N ARG A 35 -13.30 -13.69 4.70
CA ARG A 35 -12.86 -12.59 5.56
C ARG A 35 -11.72 -13.01 6.48
N GLY A 36 -10.89 -12.03 6.89
CA GLY A 36 -9.80 -12.25 7.83
C GLY A 36 -10.25 -13.00 9.08
N LYS A 37 -11.32 -12.54 9.73
CA LYS A 37 -11.86 -13.13 10.96
C LYS A 37 -12.37 -14.58 10.80
N THR A 38 -12.99 -14.91 9.67
CA THR A 38 -13.67 -16.21 9.50
C THR A 38 -12.79 -17.27 8.84
N VAL A 39 -11.82 -16.86 8.04
CA VAL A 39 -10.90 -17.77 7.33
C VAL A 39 -9.45 -17.53 7.77
N GLY A 40 -9.03 -16.28 7.90
CA GLY A 40 -7.66 -15.93 8.28
C GLY A 40 -7.30 -16.38 9.69
N ASP A 41 -8.14 -16.06 10.68
CA ASP A 41 -7.86 -16.40 12.09
C ASP A 41 -7.74 -17.92 12.32
N PRO A 42 -8.69 -18.76 11.86
CA PRO A 42 -8.54 -20.21 11.98
C PRO A 42 -7.29 -20.74 11.25
N LEU A 43 -6.97 -20.17 10.07
CA LEU A 43 -5.80 -20.59 9.31
C LEU A 43 -4.50 -20.24 10.05
N THR A 44 -4.37 -19.02 10.55
CA THR A 44 -3.16 -18.57 11.27
C THR A 44 -2.97 -19.25 12.62
N ALA A 45 -4.06 -19.62 13.29
CA ALA A 45 -4.03 -20.36 14.56
C ALA A 45 -3.78 -21.86 14.38
N HIS A 46 -4.01 -22.43 13.19
CA HIS A 46 -4.02 -23.89 12.99
C HIS A 46 -2.64 -24.53 13.27
N VAL A 47 -2.62 -25.59 14.06
CA VAL A 47 -1.37 -26.24 14.54
C VAL A 47 -0.47 -26.79 13.43
N LYS A 48 -1.04 -27.19 12.29
CA LYS A 48 -0.28 -27.69 11.13
C LYS A 48 0.34 -26.57 10.28
N VAL A 49 -0.06 -25.32 10.48
CA VAL A 49 0.56 -24.17 9.81
C VAL A 49 1.83 -23.81 10.58
N ARG A 50 2.97 -23.88 9.91
CA ARG A 50 4.29 -23.67 10.53
C ARG A 50 4.86 -22.28 10.33
N MET A 51 4.37 -21.58 9.31
CA MET A 51 4.78 -20.22 8.97
C MET A 51 3.60 -19.44 8.42
N VAL A 52 3.48 -18.19 8.81
CA VAL A 52 2.50 -17.25 8.28
C VAL A 52 3.24 -16.09 7.63
N SER A 53 2.93 -15.82 6.36
CA SER A 53 3.38 -14.61 5.66
C SER A 53 2.18 -13.70 5.44
N LEU A 54 2.34 -12.41 5.73
CA LEU A 54 1.33 -11.38 5.54
C LEU A 54 1.93 -10.17 4.83
N THR A 55 1.21 -9.67 3.82
CA THR A 55 1.33 -8.29 3.35
C THR A 55 0.04 -7.57 3.75
N GLY A 56 0.12 -6.51 4.55
CA GLY A 56 -1.07 -5.84 5.06
C GLY A 56 -0.80 -4.72 6.07
N SER A 57 -1.82 -4.38 6.86
CA SER A 57 -1.70 -3.32 7.86
C SER A 57 -0.92 -3.77 9.11
N ILE A 58 -0.29 -2.81 9.79
CA ILE A 58 0.39 -3.04 11.08
C ILE A 58 -0.55 -3.71 12.10
N ALA A 59 -1.81 -3.26 12.16
CA ALA A 59 -2.80 -3.84 13.06
C ALA A 59 -3.08 -5.32 12.76
N THR A 60 -3.19 -5.68 11.47
CA THR A 60 -3.36 -7.08 11.06
C THR A 60 -2.11 -7.90 11.36
N GLY A 61 -0.92 -7.35 11.14
CA GLY A 61 0.35 -8.00 11.48
C GLY A 61 0.45 -8.31 12.98
N ALA A 62 0.17 -7.33 13.83
CA ALA A 62 0.17 -7.48 15.29
C ALA A 62 -0.84 -8.55 15.75
N HIS A 63 -2.05 -8.55 15.17
CA HIS A 63 -3.07 -9.56 15.45
C HIS A 63 -2.59 -10.97 15.09
N ILE A 64 -2.00 -11.16 13.92
CA ILE A 64 -1.46 -12.46 13.48
C ILE A 64 -0.31 -12.92 14.36
N ILE A 65 0.63 -12.03 14.71
CA ILE A 65 1.73 -12.36 15.62
C ILE A 65 1.19 -12.85 16.97
N GLY A 66 0.16 -12.19 17.51
CA GLY A 66 -0.52 -12.65 18.72
C GLY A 66 -1.09 -14.07 18.60
N HIS A 67 -1.73 -14.40 17.48
CA HIS A 67 -2.26 -15.75 17.21
C HIS A 67 -1.17 -16.82 17.04
N THR A 68 -0.02 -16.45 16.53
CA THR A 68 1.08 -17.37 16.26
C THR A 68 1.98 -17.63 17.47
N ALA A 69 1.92 -16.78 18.48
CA ALA A 69 2.81 -16.81 19.65
C ALA A 69 2.71 -18.13 20.42
N SER A 70 1.50 -18.64 20.67
CA SER A 70 1.27 -19.88 21.44
C SER A 70 1.90 -21.14 20.83
N SER A 71 2.13 -21.15 19.52
CA SER A 71 2.71 -22.27 18.77
C SER A 71 4.08 -21.96 18.17
N ILE A 72 4.67 -20.81 18.53
CA ILE A 72 6.01 -20.36 18.12
C ILE A 72 6.21 -20.49 16.59
N LYS A 73 5.19 -20.10 15.82
CA LYS A 73 5.26 -20.14 14.35
C LYS A 73 6.22 -19.07 13.84
N ARG A 74 6.91 -19.38 12.76
CA ARG A 74 7.61 -18.34 12.00
C ARG A 74 6.61 -17.38 11.37
N THR A 75 6.93 -16.09 11.39
CA THR A 75 6.16 -15.04 10.74
C THR A 75 7.05 -14.24 9.79
N HIS A 76 6.50 -13.88 8.65
CA HIS A 76 7.07 -12.93 7.71
C HIS A 76 6.04 -11.84 7.47
N MET A 77 6.37 -10.60 7.87
CA MET A 77 5.42 -9.49 7.92
C MET A 77 5.89 -8.36 7.01
N GLU A 78 5.19 -8.19 5.89
CA GLU A 78 5.33 -7.05 5.00
C GLU A 78 4.22 -6.04 5.33
N LEU A 79 4.59 -4.96 5.98
CA LEU A 79 3.65 -4.01 6.57
C LEU A 79 3.84 -2.61 5.98
N GLY A 80 2.84 -1.75 6.20
CA GLY A 80 2.88 -0.37 5.75
C GLY A 80 3.93 0.46 6.46
N GLY A 81 4.27 1.57 5.86
CA GLY A 81 5.23 2.53 6.39
C GLY A 81 4.99 3.93 5.83
N LYS A 82 5.93 4.83 6.15
CA LYS A 82 6.03 6.19 5.60
C LYS A 82 7.47 6.41 5.16
N ALA A 83 7.81 5.86 3.98
CA ALA A 83 9.16 5.87 3.45
C ALA A 83 9.70 7.32 3.31
N PRO A 84 10.85 7.65 3.92
CA PRO A 84 11.44 8.97 3.78
C PRO A 84 12.20 9.09 2.45
N VAL A 85 12.08 10.25 1.83
CA VAL A 85 12.94 10.71 0.72
C VAL A 85 13.75 11.87 1.25
N ILE A 86 15.06 11.79 1.19
CA ILE A 86 15.97 12.84 1.66
C ILE A 86 16.60 13.51 0.44
N VAL A 87 16.40 14.83 0.33
CA VAL A 87 16.82 15.63 -0.82
C VAL A 87 17.83 16.67 -0.34
N PHE A 88 19.08 16.53 -0.78
CA PHE A 88 20.15 17.48 -0.50
C PHE A 88 20.17 18.61 -1.55
N ASP A 89 20.88 19.71 -1.24
CA ASP A 89 20.91 20.92 -2.07
C ASP A 89 21.53 20.69 -3.46
N ASP A 90 22.37 19.67 -3.62
CA ASP A 90 23.01 19.27 -4.88
C ASP A 90 22.23 18.22 -5.68
N ALA A 91 21.00 17.87 -5.23
CA ALA A 91 20.18 16.88 -5.94
C ALA A 91 19.66 17.43 -7.27
N ASP A 92 19.53 16.56 -8.27
CA ASP A 92 18.79 16.85 -9.49
C ASP A 92 17.29 16.94 -9.20
N ILE A 93 16.77 18.17 -9.11
CA ILE A 93 15.38 18.44 -8.74
C ILE A 93 14.40 17.78 -9.71
N ASP A 94 14.69 17.81 -11.01
CA ASP A 94 13.77 17.28 -12.01
C ASP A 94 13.67 15.76 -11.89
N ALA A 95 14.78 15.08 -11.67
CA ALA A 95 14.80 13.64 -11.37
C ALA A 95 14.08 13.30 -10.04
N VAL A 96 14.22 14.14 -9.01
CA VAL A 96 13.48 13.97 -7.74
C VAL A 96 11.98 14.14 -7.94
N VAL A 97 11.55 15.15 -8.67
CA VAL A 97 10.13 15.42 -8.97
C VAL A 97 9.51 14.26 -9.74
N ASP A 98 10.17 13.77 -10.78
CA ASP A 98 9.71 12.63 -11.58
C ASP A 98 9.64 11.34 -10.72
N GLY A 99 10.65 11.11 -9.90
CA GLY A 99 10.69 9.98 -8.98
C GLY A 99 9.57 10.02 -7.95
N VAL A 100 9.34 11.16 -7.30
CA VAL A 100 8.26 11.32 -6.30
C VAL A 100 6.89 11.25 -6.98
N ARG A 101 6.71 11.87 -8.14
CA ARG A 101 5.47 11.78 -8.92
C ARG A 101 5.15 10.31 -9.27
N THR A 102 6.13 9.56 -9.69
CA THR A 102 5.97 8.15 -10.06
C THR A 102 5.72 7.26 -8.81
N PHE A 103 6.62 7.29 -7.84
CA PHE A 103 6.62 6.35 -6.71
C PHE A 103 5.78 6.82 -5.51
N GLY A 104 5.45 8.10 -5.42
CA GLY A 104 4.54 8.62 -4.39
C GLY A 104 3.06 8.37 -4.69
N PHE A 105 2.72 8.30 -5.99
CA PHE A 105 1.33 8.16 -6.45
C PHE A 105 1.05 6.84 -7.17
N TYR A 106 2.06 5.96 -7.28
CA TYR A 106 1.87 4.60 -7.79
C TYR A 106 0.70 3.92 -7.09
N ASN A 107 -0.13 3.23 -7.86
CA ASN A 107 -1.30 2.52 -7.33
C ASN A 107 -2.21 3.40 -6.44
N ALA A 108 -2.38 4.67 -6.80
CA ALA A 108 -3.12 5.68 -6.03
C ALA A 108 -2.58 5.88 -4.59
N GLY A 109 -1.26 5.78 -4.41
CA GLY A 109 -0.59 5.90 -3.12
C GLY A 109 -0.78 4.70 -2.18
N GLN A 110 -1.41 3.63 -2.65
CA GLN A 110 -1.65 2.40 -1.89
C GLN A 110 -0.44 1.45 -2.00
N ASP A 111 0.72 1.92 -1.57
CA ASP A 111 1.99 1.20 -1.62
C ASP A 111 2.74 1.35 -0.29
N CYS A 112 3.24 0.24 0.25
CA CYS A 112 3.99 0.22 1.51
C CYS A 112 5.34 0.95 1.42
N THR A 113 5.90 1.10 0.21
CA THR A 113 7.17 1.77 -0.09
C THR A 113 7.01 3.15 -0.73
N ALA A 114 5.78 3.68 -0.83
CA ALA A 114 5.50 4.95 -1.47
C ALA A 114 6.43 6.08 -0.98
N ALA A 115 6.94 6.87 -1.91
CA ALA A 115 7.73 8.07 -1.64
C ALA A 115 6.84 9.19 -1.06
N CYS A 116 6.38 9.02 0.18
CA CYS A 116 5.27 9.80 0.76
C CYS A 116 5.70 10.82 1.81
N ARG A 117 6.98 10.85 2.20
CA ARG A 117 7.51 11.75 3.22
C ARG A 117 8.86 12.32 2.77
N ILE A 118 8.87 13.59 2.38
CA ILE A 118 10.02 14.22 1.77
C ILE A 118 10.66 15.19 2.76
N TYR A 119 11.96 15.03 2.94
CA TYR A 119 12.81 15.94 3.70
C TYR A 119 13.75 16.64 2.74
N ALA A 120 13.48 17.90 2.44
CA ALA A 120 14.33 18.72 1.58
C ALA A 120 15.21 19.64 2.41
N GLN A 121 16.46 19.75 2.03
CA GLN A 121 17.39 20.72 2.56
C GLN A 121 16.92 22.14 2.21
N GLN A 122 17.26 23.13 3.05
CA GLN A 122 16.69 24.48 2.96
C GLN A 122 16.95 25.16 1.61
N GLY A 123 18.12 24.96 1.02
CA GLY A 123 18.51 25.61 -0.23
C GLY A 123 17.70 25.17 -1.46
N ILE A 124 17.16 23.96 -1.43
CA ILE A 124 16.38 23.37 -2.54
C ILE A 124 14.86 23.37 -2.29
N TYR A 125 14.44 23.67 -1.05
CA TYR A 125 13.07 23.47 -0.58
C TYR A 125 12.01 24.17 -1.43
N ASP A 126 12.17 25.49 -1.64
CA ASP A 126 11.15 26.30 -2.32
C ASP A 126 10.98 25.87 -3.79
N GLN A 127 12.09 25.62 -4.47
CA GLN A 127 12.06 25.14 -5.86
C GLN A 127 11.47 23.74 -5.97
N LEU A 128 11.79 22.86 -5.04
CA LEU A 128 11.20 21.51 -5.00
C LEU A 128 9.68 21.56 -4.78
N VAL A 129 9.22 22.38 -3.82
CA VAL A 129 7.78 22.53 -3.52
C VAL A 129 7.03 23.07 -4.73
N GLU A 130 7.56 24.08 -5.43
CA GLU A 130 6.96 24.64 -6.65
C GLU A 130 6.83 23.57 -7.75
N LYS A 131 7.95 22.95 -8.12
CA LYS A 131 7.99 21.97 -9.21
C LYS A 131 7.16 20.73 -8.89
N LEU A 132 7.30 20.18 -7.69
CA LEU A 132 6.53 19.01 -7.28
C LEU A 132 5.04 19.31 -7.19
N GLY A 133 4.66 20.48 -6.67
CA GLY A 133 3.26 20.92 -6.65
C GLY A 133 2.65 20.97 -8.04
N ALA A 134 3.36 21.56 -9.02
CA ALA A 134 2.92 21.60 -10.41
C ALA A 134 2.81 20.18 -11.03
N ALA A 135 3.80 19.32 -10.80
CA ALA A 135 3.82 17.97 -11.32
C ALA A 135 2.68 17.11 -10.74
N VAL A 136 2.39 17.23 -9.45
CA VAL A 136 1.28 16.53 -8.80
C VAL A 136 -0.08 17.06 -9.28
N ALA A 137 -0.23 18.37 -9.43
CA ALA A 137 -1.45 18.98 -9.95
C ALA A 137 -1.78 18.55 -11.40
N SER A 138 -0.78 18.13 -12.17
CA SER A 138 -0.96 17.63 -13.54
C SER A 138 -1.43 16.17 -13.64
N LEU A 139 -1.47 15.43 -12.53
CA LEU A 139 -1.91 14.03 -12.52
C LEU A 139 -3.38 13.90 -12.97
N LYS A 140 -3.61 13.05 -13.94
CA LYS A 140 -4.95 12.78 -14.49
C LYS A 140 -5.62 11.68 -13.66
N MET A 141 -6.63 12.07 -12.89
CA MET A 141 -7.49 11.13 -12.18
C MET A 141 -8.63 10.66 -13.08
N GLY A 142 -8.95 9.37 -13.01
CA GLY A 142 -10.04 8.82 -13.83
C GLY A 142 -10.32 7.35 -13.57
N ALA A 143 -11.16 6.78 -14.43
CA ALA A 143 -11.50 5.37 -14.40
C ALA A 143 -10.30 4.50 -14.84
N PRO A 144 -10.11 3.31 -14.26
CA PRO A 144 -8.98 2.43 -14.59
C PRO A 144 -8.95 1.96 -16.05
N GLU A 145 -10.11 1.96 -16.70
CA GLU A 145 -10.28 1.55 -18.10
C GLU A 145 -9.84 2.62 -19.10
N ASP A 146 -9.71 3.87 -18.67
CA ASP A 146 -9.23 4.96 -19.52
C ASP A 146 -7.70 4.97 -19.56
N ALA A 147 -7.12 4.77 -20.73
CA ALA A 147 -5.68 4.78 -20.94
C ALA A 147 -5.00 6.12 -20.59
N ALA A 148 -5.75 7.21 -20.50
CA ALA A 148 -5.24 8.51 -20.08
C ALA A 148 -5.19 8.69 -18.55
N THR A 149 -5.77 7.77 -17.79
CA THR A 149 -5.77 7.81 -16.32
C THR A 149 -4.40 7.46 -15.77
N GLU A 150 -3.84 8.35 -14.95
CA GLU A 150 -2.59 8.14 -14.23
C GLU A 150 -2.84 7.76 -12.76
N LEU A 151 -3.95 8.23 -12.19
CA LEU A 151 -4.34 7.99 -10.81
C LEU A 151 -5.76 7.43 -10.75
N GLY A 152 -5.88 6.15 -10.48
CA GLY A 152 -7.14 5.45 -10.33
C GLY A 152 -7.79 5.66 -8.96
N PRO A 153 -8.94 5.02 -8.70
CA PRO A 153 -9.63 5.12 -7.43
C PRO A 153 -8.92 4.36 -6.30
N LEU A 154 -9.24 4.73 -5.07
CA LEU A 154 -8.91 3.91 -3.90
C LEU A 154 -9.70 2.60 -3.92
N SER A 155 -9.14 1.55 -3.30
CA SER A 155 -9.65 0.18 -3.36
C SER A 155 -11.04 -0.02 -2.75
N SER A 156 -11.52 0.88 -1.91
CA SER A 156 -12.84 0.78 -1.29
C SER A 156 -13.33 2.12 -0.72
N LEU A 157 -14.65 2.26 -0.54
CA LEU A 157 -15.26 3.42 0.10
C LEU A 157 -14.72 3.62 1.53
N ALA A 158 -14.60 2.56 2.31
CA ALA A 158 -14.04 2.64 3.67
C ALA A 158 -12.58 3.13 3.68
N HIS A 159 -11.80 2.84 2.63
CA HIS A 159 -10.46 3.39 2.47
C HIS A 159 -10.52 4.88 2.13
N LEU A 160 -11.38 5.28 1.21
CA LEU A 160 -11.59 6.68 0.84
C LEU A 160 -11.98 7.52 2.07
N GLU A 161 -12.96 7.07 2.84
CA GLU A 161 -13.40 7.76 4.07
C GLU A 161 -12.25 7.94 5.07
N ARG A 162 -11.43 6.91 5.27
CA ARG A 162 -10.27 6.97 6.17
C ARG A 162 -9.20 7.95 5.67
N VAL A 163 -8.90 7.95 4.38
CA VAL A 163 -7.91 8.86 3.78
C VAL A 163 -8.42 10.29 3.84
N SER A 164 -9.68 10.53 3.47
CA SER A 164 -10.30 11.85 3.53
C SER A 164 -10.30 12.41 4.95
N ALA A 165 -10.67 11.60 5.94
CA ALA A 165 -10.62 12.03 7.35
C ALA A 165 -9.19 12.42 7.79
N ALA A 166 -8.17 11.69 7.35
CA ALA A 166 -6.78 12.01 7.66
C ALA A 166 -6.32 13.31 6.99
N VAL A 167 -6.73 13.56 5.75
CA VAL A 167 -6.44 14.80 5.02
C VAL A 167 -7.11 15.99 5.71
N GLU A 168 -8.40 15.88 6.04
CA GLU A 168 -9.12 16.95 6.75
C GLU A 168 -8.53 17.24 8.14
N ALA A 169 -8.13 16.20 8.87
CA ALA A 169 -7.45 16.39 10.15
C ALA A 169 -6.11 17.13 9.98
N ALA A 170 -5.35 16.83 8.92
CA ALA A 170 -4.11 17.54 8.61
C ALA A 170 -4.37 19.00 8.23
N ARG A 171 -5.39 19.28 7.40
CA ARG A 171 -5.77 20.65 7.00
C ARG A 171 -6.14 21.53 8.19
N ALA A 172 -6.69 20.96 9.24
CA ALA A 172 -7.07 21.70 10.45
C ALA A 172 -5.87 22.14 11.30
N LEU A 173 -4.66 21.66 11.02
CA LEU A 173 -3.47 21.98 11.79
C LEU A 173 -2.84 23.29 11.29
N PRO A 174 -2.57 24.28 12.16
CA PRO A 174 -2.14 25.63 11.75
C PRO A 174 -0.74 25.68 11.11
N HIS A 175 0.07 24.63 11.29
CA HIS A 175 1.41 24.54 10.73
C HIS A 175 1.45 23.76 9.41
N ILE A 176 0.31 23.25 8.93
CA ILE A 176 0.21 22.53 7.65
C ILE A 176 -0.27 23.48 6.56
N LYS A 177 0.47 23.51 5.46
CA LYS A 177 0.09 24.20 4.23
C LYS A 177 -0.19 23.19 3.14
N VAL A 178 -1.42 23.14 2.65
CA VAL A 178 -1.78 22.33 1.47
C VAL A 178 -1.32 23.09 0.22
N VAL A 179 -0.44 22.49 -0.56
CA VAL A 179 0.09 23.07 -1.80
C VAL A 179 -0.84 22.74 -2.97
N THR A 180 -1.25 21.50 -3.08
CA THR A 180 -2.18 21.02 -4.12
C THR A 180 -2.90 19.76 -3.66
N GLY A 181 -4.04 19.44 -4.27
CA GLY A 181 -4.82 18.24 -3.97
C GLY A 181 -5.51 18.22 -2.61
N GLY A 182 -5.79 17.00 -2.11
CA GLY A 182 -6.39 16.73 -0.80
C GLY A 182 -7.88 16.50 -0.83
#